data_349469c4085cc9021483483847ea214e
#
_entry.id   349469c4085cc9021483483847ea214e
#
_cell.length_a   1.000
_cell.length_b   1.000
_cell.length_c   1.000
_cell.angle_alpha   90.00
_cell.angle_beta   90.00
_cell.angle_gamma   90.00
#
_symmetry.space_group_name_H-M   'P 1'
#
loop_
_entity.id
_entity.type
_entity.pdbx_description
1 polymer ?
#
loop_
_entity_poly.entity_id
_entity_poly.type
_entity_poly.pdbx_seq_one_letter_code
_entity_poly.pdbx_strand_id
1 'polypeptide(L)'
;MSGSEWPHAAESALWTAVQSWREDAEPWLLAAEPRLPETLRVNPLRADRAWTERKLRELGGEPIPWLSNGAAGSGAGWRMPWPRGRCESPAAQALVRALHDTGRVTRQESVSMIPVRLLGCEPGHRVLDLCAAPGSKATQLCEAISDVGVVVANESNPGRANLLVSNTQRAGVTSMVVTQHDGRHLPRCPNPGFDRVLVDAPCTGNATTRKNPEIWQRWRASSGRSLHTLQLDLARKAALLLRPGGRMVYSTCSLDPIENEAVVAELLRSCDFLRLVDSEVSKKCPGLITRPGMVAWPADGEVTEPDEVDPFSPPSEPDILAALPACVRVWNDENDSGGFFVALFENVGDFEVAKALTPDSEMAAAWLKEPPKGRRHQQVPAAAEAVEAVATEWGVEGVTLFHRGQRLACLSEEIQNWFWAGERMLRKGGKLPGGHWHPFQVIQAGLPSWDMRKGRLQRPTSKGIHLLGPMLRNHVHETTAKLLSEMLLKGGPLIEEAIAEIPSLEGERGGGIVLRLEQDDSTWWVPAWVGQRLTLMLPDGERHLLGVALGLELES
;
A
#
# COMPACT_ATOMS: atom_id res chain seq x y z
N MET A 1 12.03 -29.01 25.42
CA MET A 1 10.64 -29.42 25.14
C MET A 1 9.82 -28.14 25.14
N SER A 2 9.61 -27.54 23.98
CA SER A 2 8.69 -26.41 23.82
C SER A 2 7.28 -27.00 23.79
N GLY A 3 6.56 -26.92 24.91
CA GLY A 3 5.13 -27.21 24.91
C GLY A 3 4.47 -26.35 23.81
N SER A 4 3.60 -26.96 23.00
CA SER A 4 2.83 -26.22 21.99
C SER A 4 2.13 -25.06 22.71
N GLU A 5 2.31 -23.84 22.20
CA GLU A 5 1.60 -22.65 22.74
C GLU A 5 0.06 -22.86 22.65
N TRP A 6 -0.40 -23.92 21.94
CA TRP A 6 -1.83 -24.17 21.63
C TRP A 6 -2.18 -25.67 21.70
N PRO A 7 -2.36 -26.25 22.90
CA PRO A 7 -2.61 -27.69 23.08
C PRO A 7 -3.94 -28.20 22.48
N HIS A 8 -4.78 -27.33 21.90
CA HIS A 8 -6.11 -27.65 21.40
C HIS A 8 -6.32 -27.48 19.90
N ALA A 9 -5.27 -27.28 19.10
CA ALA A 9 -5.43 -27.10 17.65
C ALA A 9 -6.14 -28.29 16.99
N ALA A 10 -5.73 -29.51 17.34
CA ALA A 10 -6.32 -30.76 16.82
C ALA A 10 -7.78 -31.03 17.30
N GLU A 11 -8.25 -30.33 18.32
CA GLU A 11 -9.63 -30.43 18.85
C GLU A 11 -10.52 -29.27 18.36
N SER A 12 -9.95 -28.34 17.56
CA SER A 12 -10.66 -27.15 17.14
C SER A 12 -11.68 -27.43 16.04
N ALA A 13 -12.74 -26.62 16.00
CA ALA A 13 -13.71 -26.65 14.90
C ALA A 13 -13.05 -26.34 13.55
N LEU A 14 -11.99 -25.52 13.55
CA LEU A 14 -11.23 -25.22 12.34
C LEU A 14 -10.51 -26.46 11.79
N TRP A 15 -9.90 -27.28 12.65
CA TRP A 15 -9.26 -28.51 12.23
C TRP A 15 -10.26 -29.47 11.58
N THR A 16 -11.41 -29.68 12.21
CA THR A 16 -12.49 -30.51 11.65
C THR A 16 -12.93 -30.03 10.28
N ALA A 17 -13.06 -28.71 10.11
CA ALA A 17 -13.42 -28.12 8.83
C ALA A 17 -12.33 -28.33 7.76
N VAL A 18 -11.05 -28.11 8.09
CA VAL A 18 -9.94 -28.30 7.13
C VAL A 18 -9.84 -29.75 6.68
N GLN A 19 -10.11 -30.73 7.53
CA GLN A 19 -10.18 -32.14 7.13
C GLN A 19 -11.27 -32.41 6.08
N SER A 20 -12.34 -31.62 6.06
CA SER A 20 -13.38 -31.71 5.03
C SER A 20 -13.04 -30.93 3.74
N TRP A 21 -12.08 -30.02 3.79
CA TRP A 21 -11.67 -29.22 2.64
C TRP A 21 -10.50 -29.82 1.87
N ARG A 22 -9.74 -30.72 2.48
CA ARG A 22 -8.61 -31.40 1.83
C ARG A 22 -8.34 -32.77 2.45
N GLU A 23 -8.04 -33.76 1.60
CA GLU A 23 -7.80 -35.14 2.04
C GLU A 23 -6.49 -35.28 2.84
N ASP A 24 -5.46 -34.53 2.47
CA ASP A 24 -4.12 -34.54 3.08
C ASP A 24 -3.95 -33.42 4.16
N ALA A 25 -4.88 -33.31 5.08
CA ALA A 25 -4.94 -32.18 6.02
C ALA A 25 -3.85 -32.18 7.11
N GLU A 26 -3.28 -33.34 7.47
CA GLU A 26 -2.36 -33.47 8.60
C GLU A 26 -1.06 -32.64 8.45
N PRO A 27 -0.38 -32.56 7.28
CA PRO A 27 0.74 -31.63 7.07
C PRO A 27 0.39 -30.18 7.32
N TRP A 28 -0.83 -29.75 6.97
CA TRP A 28 -1.31 -28.39 7.22
C TRP A 28 -1.39 -28.10 8.72
N LEU A 29 -1.90 -29.02 9.54
CA LEU A 29 -1.99 -28.84 11.00
C LEU A 29 -0.60 -28.64 11.60
N LEU A 30 0.35 -29.49 11.24
CA LEU A 30 1.73 -29.38 11.72
C LEU A 30 2.41 -28.06 11.31
N ALA A 31 2.14 -27.59 10.11
CA ALA A 31 2.68 -26.31 9.61
C ALA A 31 1.94 -25.09 10.18
N ALA A 32 0.72 -25.25 10.68
CA ALA A 32 -0.09 -24.14 11.16
C ALA A 32 0.22 -23.72 12.62
N GLU A 33 0.99 -24.53 13.36
CA GLU A 33 1.39 -24.24 14.74
C GLU A 33 2.61 -23.32 14.88
N PRO A 34 3.74 -23.52 14.12
CA PRO A 34 4.91 -22.69 14.28
C PRO A 34 4.64 -21.24 13.88
N ARG A 35 5.29 -20.29 14.56
CA ARG A 35 5.23 -18.87 14.17
C ARG A 35 5.74 -18.66 12.75
N LEU A 36 5.11 -17.73 12.04
CA LEU A 36 5.58 -17.30 10.72
C LEU A 36 7.00 -16.72 10.81
N PRO A 37 7.85 -16.89 9.79
CA PRO A 37 9.07 -16.11 9.67
C PRO A 37 8.75 -14.61 9.57
N GLU A 38 9.65 -13.77 10.04
CA GLU A 38 9.55 -12.32 9.78
C GLU A 38 9.77 -12.08 8.29
N THR A 39 8.83 -11.41 7.63
CA THR A 39 8.94 -11.09 6.20
C THR A 39 8.78 -9.60 5.95
N LEU A 40 9.59 -9.09 5.04
CA LEU A 40 9.71 -7.69 4.72
C LEU A 40 9.55 -7.50 3.20
N ARG A 41 8.87 -6.44 2.80
CA ARG A 41 8.87 -5.96 1.41
C ARG A 41 9.75 -4.74 1.31
N VAL A 42 10.78 -4.78 0.45
CA VAL A 42 11.64 -3.63 0.16
C VAL A 42 10.91 -2.68 -0.78
N ASN A 43 10.94 -1.39 -0.47
CA ASN A 43 10.31 -0.34 -1.27
C ASN A 43 11.17 -0.02 -2.51
N PRO A 44 10.71 -0.31 -3.73
CA PRO A 44 11.48 -0.08 -4.96
C PRO A 44 11.57 1.39 -5.36
N LEU A 45 10.73 2.26 -4.77
CA LEU A 45 10.70 3.69 -5.06
C LEU A 45 11.81 4.47 -4.32
N ARG A 46 12.54 3.80 -3.40
CA ARG A 46 13.66 4.40 -2.66
C ARG A 46 14.96 4.30 -3.45
N ALA A 47 15.66 5.41 -3.60
CA ALA A 47 16.95 5.46 -4.30
C ALA A 47 18.02 4.58 -3.62
N ASP A 48 17.97 4.44 -2.30
CA ASP A 48 18.87 3.63 -1.47
C ASP A 48 18.41 2.15 -1.32
N ARG A 49 17.61 1.67 -2.27
CA ARG A 49 17.14 0.27 -2.30
C ARG A 49 18.28 -0.74 -2.22
N ALA A 50 19.33 -0.56 -3.02
CA ALA A 50 20.47 -1.49 -3.05
C ALA A 50 21.19 -1.55 -1.69
N TRP A 51 21.35 -0.40 -1.02
CA TRP A 51 21.88 -0.33 0.35
C TRP A 51 20.97 -1.08 1.33
N THR A 52 19.65 -0.86 1.26
CA THR A 52 18.67 -1.56 2.09
C THR A 52 18.76 -3.07 1.93
N GLU A 53 18.77 -3.58 0.69
CA GLU A 53 18.87 -5.02 0.40
C GLU A 53 20.21 -5.62 0.89
N ARG A 54 21.33 -4.87 0.78
CA ARG A 54 22.61 -5.27 1.34
C ARG A 54 22.53 -5.42 2.87
N LYS A 55 21.90 -4.45 3.57
CA LYS A 55 21.70 -4.52 5.02
C LYS A 55 20.83 -5.70 5.45
N LEU A 56 19.79 -6.04 4.69
CA LEU A 56 19.00 -7.25 4.96
C LEU A 56 19.81 -8.53 4.81
N ARG A 57 20.71 -8.63 3.80
CA ARG A 57 21.62 -9.78 3.64
C ARG A 57 22.62 -9.88 4.78
N GLU A 58 23.19 -8.76 5.23
CA GLU A 58 24.09 -8.72 6.39
C GLU A 58 23.43 -9.23 7.67
N LEU A 59 22.11 -9.07 7.80
CA LEU A 59 21.29 -9.64 8.88
C LEU A 59 20.92 -11.12 8.66
N GLY A 60 21.40 -11.78 7.61
CA GLY A 60 21.04 -13.14 7.25
C GLY A 60 19.69 -13.28 6.55
N GLY A 61 19.12 -12.18 6.08
CA GLY A 61 17.88 -12.20 5.30
C GLY A 61 18.09 -12.77 3.90
N GLU A 62 17.09 -13.47 3.39
CA GLU A 62 17.09 -14.08 2.06
C GLU A 62 15.90 -13.57 1.22
N PRO A 63 16.11 -13.32 -0.10
CA PRO A 63 15.00 -13.00 -0.99
C PRO A 63 14.03 -14.19 -1.08
N ILE A 64 12.73 -13.93 -1.02
CA ILE A 64 11.71 -14.96 -1.26
C ILE A 64 11.66 -15.24 -2.76
N PRO A 65 11.93 -16.49 -3.23
CA PRO A 65 12.11 -16.78 -4.66
C PRO A 65 10.96 -16.30 -5.55
N TRP A 66 9.74 -16.60 -5.17
CA TRP A 66 8.54 -16.24 -5.93
C TRP A 66 8.10 -14.77 -5.79
N LEU A 67 8.82 -13.96 -4.98
CA LEU A 67 8.65 -12.50 -4.87
C LEU A 67 9.87 -11.72 -5.40
N SER A 68 10.97 -12.38 -5.75
CA SER A 68 12.22 -11.70 -6.11
C SER A 68 12.37 -11.39 -7.60
N ASN A 69 11.69 -12.13 -8.48
CA ASN A 69 11.73 -11.86 -9.91
C ASN A 69 10.78 -10.70 -10.23
N GLY A 70 11.33 -9.47 -10.19
CA GLY A 70 10.56 -8.28 -10.42
C GLY A 70 9.86 -8.25 -11.78
N ALA A 71 8.58 -8.59 -11.83
CA ALA A 71 7.72 -7.84 -12.72
C ALA A 71 7.87 -6.36 -12.30
N ALA A 72 8.11 -5.49 -13.26
CA ALA A 72 8.41 -4.08 -13.03
C ALA A 72 7.58 -3.50 -11.87
N GLY A 73 8.24 -2.86 -10.92
CA GLY A 73 7.62 -2.04 -9.91
C GLY A 73 7.24 -2.68 -8.58
N SER A 74 7.00 -3.98 -8.44
CA SER A 74 6.69 -4.52 -7.10
C SER A 74 7.95 -4.84 -6.31
N GLY A 75 8.03 -4.35 -5.06
CA GLY A 75 9.17 -4.58 -4.18
C GLY A 75 9.47 -6.05 -3.95
N ALA A 76 10.75 -6.40 -3.81
CA ALA A 76 11.16 -7.75 -3.49
C ALA A 76 10.76 -8.13 -2.06
N GLY A 77 10.21 -9.33 -1.88
CA GLY A 77 9.96 -9.93 -0.58
C GLY A 77 11.21 -10.56 0.01
N TRP A 78 11.46 -10.34 1.28
CA TRP A 78 12.59 -10.85 2.04
C TRP A 78 12.12 -11.65 3.23
N ARG A 79 12.78 -12.76 3.52
CA ARG A 79 12.58 -13.59 4.69
C ARG A 79 13.77 -13.40 5.63
N MET A 80 13.50 -13.07 6.88
CA MET A 80 14.52 -12.94 7.91
C MET A 80 14.73 -14.29 8.62
N PRO A 81 15.94 -14.53 9.19
CA PRO A 81 16.28 -15.82 9.82
C PRO A 81 15.62 -16.06 11.19
N TRP A 82 14.72 -15.21 11.61
CA TRP A 82 13.99 -15.33 12.89
C TRP A 82 12.48 -15.33 12.69
N PRO A 83 11.75 -15.94 13.63
CA PRO A 83 10.29 -15.89 13.65
C PRO A 83 9.78 -14.46 13.87
N ARG A 84 8.61 -14.16 13.35
CA ARG A 84 7.97 -12.85 13.45
C ARG A 84 7.93 -12.33 14.90
N GLY A 85 8.54 -11.15 15.11
CA GLY A 85 8.62 -10.49 16.41
C GLY A 85 9.52 -11.20 17.43
N ARG A 86 10.42 -12.07 17.00
CA ARG A 86 11.34 -12.85 17.85
C ARG A 86 12.80 -12.69 17.44
N CYS A 87 13.18 -11.54 16.92
CA CYS A 87 14.59 -11.21 16.72
C CYS A 87 15.29 -11.05 18.09
N GLU A 88 16.34 -11.79 18.35
CA GLU A 88 17.05 -11.74 19.63
C GLU A 88 18.13 -10.64 19.69
N SER A 89 18.61 -10.19 18.53
CA SER A 89 19.62 -9.13 18.45
C SER A 89 18.97 -7.73 18.58
N PRO A 90 19.27 -6.95 19.63
CA PRO A 90 18.77 -5.57 19.75
C PRO A 90 19.18 -4.68 18.59
N ALA A 91 20.41 -4.83 18.08
CA ALA A 91 20.92 -4.07 16.95
C ALA A 91 20.13 -4.38 15.66
N ALA A 92 19.86 -5.68 15.38
CA ALA A 92 19.04 -6.08 14.24
C ALA A 92 17.60 -5.59 14.38
N GLN A 93 17.03 -5.62 15.60
CA GLN A 93 15.69 -5.07 15.87
C GLN A 93 15.64 -3.56 15.58
N ALA A 94 16.64 -2.81 16.07
CA ALA A 94 16.73 -1.37 15.87
C ALA A 94 16.88 -1.02 14.38
N LEU A 95 17.73 -1.73 13.65
CA LEU A 95 17.92 -1.55 12.21
C LEU A 95 16.62 -1.84 11.43
N VAL A 96 15.97 -2.99 11.65
CA VAL A 96 14.72 -3.34 10.96
C VAL A 96 13.60 -2.37 11.32
N ARG A 97 13.55 -1.89 12.57
CA ARG A 97 12.60 -0.84 12.98
C ARG A 97 12.86 0.45 12.22
N ALA A 98 14.10 0.93 12.17
CA ALA A 98 14.47 2.15 11.46
C ALA A 98 14.18 2.05 9.95
N LEU A 99 14.51 0.94 9.30
CA LEU A 99 14.16 0.67 7.90
C LEU A 99 12.64 0.74 7.66
N HIS A 100 11.86 0.20 8.61
CA HIS A 100 10.40 0.24 8.54
C HIS A 100 9.84 1.66 8.77
N ASP A 101 10.31 2.35 9.79
CA ASP A 101 9.82 3.68 10.18
C ASP A 101 10.15 4.75 9.14
N THR A 102 11.20 4.53 8.36
CA THR A 102 11.62 5.40 7.25
C THR A 102 11.02 4.99 5.89
N GLY A 103 10.22 3.92 5.83
CA GLY A 103 9.55 3.45 4.61
C GLY A 103 10.44 2.76 3.59
N ARG A 104 11.66 2.37 3.95
CA ARG A 104 12.55 1.55 3.12
C ARG A 104 12.08 0.12 3.02
N VAL A 105 11.45 -0.38 4.08
CA VAL A 105 10.78 -1.68 4.07
C VAL A 105 9.37 -1.58 4.65
N THR A 106 8.51 -2.50 4.25
CA THR A 106 7.20 -2.73 4.87
C THR A 106 7.16 -4.13 5.47
N ARG A 107 6.80 -4.25 6.76
CA ARG A 107 6.53 -5.56 7.36
C ARG A 107 5.24 -6.10 6.78
N GLN A 108 5.34 -7.08 5.91
CA GLN A 108 4.20 -7.69 5.23
C GLN A 108 4.43 -9.17 5.10
N GLU A 109 3.40 -9.97 5.40
CA GLU A 109 3.46 -11.40 5.17
C GLU A 109 3.59 -11.71 3.67
N SER A 110 4.36 -12.74 3.35
CA SER A 110 4.69 -13.10 1.98
C SER A 110 3.45 -13.35 1.11
N VAL A 111 2.50 -14.17 1.58
CA VAL A 111 1.28 -14.47 0.79
C VAL A 111 0.37 -13.24 0.61
N SER A 112 0.41 -12.31 1.54
CA SER A 112 -0.31 -11.03 1.42
C SER A 112 0.22 -10.12 0.28
N MET A 113 1.38 -10.45 -0.30
CA MET A 113 1.96 -9.72 -1.45
C MET A 113 1.46 -10.27 -2.79
N ILE A 114 0.89 -11.48 -2.82
CA ILE A 114 0.46 -12.19 -4.04
C ILE A 114 -0.66 -11.43 -4.80
N PRO A 115 -1.74 -10.96 -4.17
CA PRO A 115 -2.85 -10.33 -4.88
C PRO A 115 -2.43 -9.18 -5.78
N VAL A 116 -1.53 -8.31 -5.32
CA VAL A 116 -1.03 -7.17 -6.10
C VAL A 116 -0.22 -7.64 -7.30
N ARG A 117 0.60 -8.68 -7.15
CA ARG A 117 1.37 -9.25 -8.26
C ARG A 117 0.47 -9.87 -9.33
N LEU A 118 -0.56 -10.62 -8.90
CA LEU A 118 -1.49 -11.27 -9.82
C LEU A 118 -2.39 -10.26 -10.52
N LEU A 119 -2.74 -9.15 -9.88
CA LEU A 119 -3.55 -8.08 -10.45
C LEU A 119 -2.89 -7.42 -11.67
N GLY A 120 -1.55 -7.41 -11.74
CA GLY A 120 -0.81 -6.92 -12.90
C GLY A 120 -1.03 -5.42 -13.14
N CYS A 121 -0.69 -4.62 -12.13
CA CYS A 121 -0.72 -3.16 -12.25
C CYS A 121 0.49 -2.66 -13.07
N GLU A 122 0.27 -1.59 -13.83
CA GLU A 122 1.28 -0.95 -14.68
C GLU A 122 1.30 0.57 -14.43
N PRO A 123 2.42 1.26 -14.72
CA PRO A 123 2.48 2.72 -14.63
C PRO A 123 1.34 3.40 -15.40
N GLY A 124 0.73 4.42 -14.80
CA GLY A 124 -0.41 5.15 -15.38
C GLY A 124 -1.78 4.54 -15.07
N HIS A 125 -1.85 3.32 -14.50
CA HIS A 125 -3.13 2.72 -14.14
C HIS A 125 -3.85 3.49 -13.02
N ARG A 126 -5.18 3.48 -13.10
CA ARG A 126 -6.14 3.91 -12.09
C ARG A 126 -6.55 2.69 -11.28
N VAL A 127 -6.14 2.64 -10.03
CA VAL A 127 -6.27 1.46 -9.18
C VAL A 127 -7.16 1.78 -7.98
N LEU A 128 -8.04 0.86 -7.62
CA LEU A 128 -8.83 0.90 -6.40
C LEU A 128 -8.39 -0.23 -5.46
N ASP A 129 -8.07 0.10 -4.21
CA ASP A 129 -8.02 -0.83 -3.09
C ASP A 129 -9.25 -0.57 -2.19
N LEU A 130 -10.25 -1.44 -2.28
CA LEU A 130 -11.58 -1.18 -1.68
C LEU A 130 -11.58 -1.36 -0.15
N CYS A 131 -10.67 -2.18 0.40
CA CYS A 131 -10.55 -2.51 1.83
C CYS A 131 -9.10 -2.33 2.31
N ALA A 132 -8.54 -1.15 2.14
CA ALA A 132 -7.10 -0.89 2.06
C ALA A 132 -6.34 -0.99 3.39
N ALA A 133 -6.98 -0.73 4.54
CA ALA A 133 -6.24 -0.65 5.81
C ALA A 133 -5.71 -2.03 6.28
N PRO A 134 -4.49 -2.07 6.83
CA PRO A 134 -3.67 -0.94 7.27
C PRO A 134 -2.80 -0.27 6.19
N GLY A 135 -2.81 -0.72 4.92
CA GLY A 135 -2.13 -0.06 3.82
C GLY A 135 -0.95 -0.82 3.20
N SER A 136 -0.67 -2.05 3.63
CA SER A 136 0.46 -2.81 3.08
C SER A 136 0.25 -3.15 1.60
N LYS A 137 -0.94 -3.60 1.19
CA LYS A 137 -1.29 -3.84 -0.21
C LYS A 137 -1.47 -2.53 -0.97
N ALA A 138 -2.10 -1.51 -0.36
CA ALA A 138 -2.28 -0.19 -0.99
C ALA A 138 -0.94 0.47 -1.36
N THR A 139 0.06 0.45 -0.46
CA THR A 139 1.41 0.96 -0.78
C THR A 139 2.12 0.10 -1.81
N GLN A 140 1.91 -1.22 -1.78
CA GLN A 140 2.42 -2.13 -2.82
C GLN A 140 1.81 -1.84 -4.19
N LEU A 141 0.54 -1.42 -4.27
CA LEU A 141 -0.09 -0.97 -5.52
C LEU A 141 0.58 0.29 -6.07
N CYS A 142 0.91 1.28 -5.22
CA CYS A 142 1.67 2.46 -5.63
C CYS A 142 3.05 2.07 -6.17
N GLU A 143 3.74 1.13 -5.51
CA GLU A 143 5.01 0.58 -5.98
C GLU A 143 4.85 -0.12 -7.34
N ALA A 144 3.78 -0.91 -7.52
CA ALA A 144 3.52 -1.64 -8.75
C ALA A 144 3.25 -0.74 -9.95
N ILE A 145 2.63 0.43 -9.74
CA ILE A 145 2.46 1.46 -10.78
C ILE A 145 3.66 2.43 -10.85
N SER A 146 4.78 2.12 -10.19
CA SER A 146 5.96 2.99 -10.14
C SER A 146 5.66 4.43 -9.66
N ASP A 147 4.66 4.58 -8.79
CA ASP A 147 4.10 5.85 -8.30
C ASP A 147 3.58 6.80 -9.41
N VAL A 148 3.32 6.25 -10.62
CA VAL A 148 2.75 6.95 -11.79
C VAL A 148 1.33 6.43 -12.03
N GLY A 149 0.32 7.28 -11.92
CA GLY A 149 -1.09 6.91 -11.96
C GLY A 149 -1.82 7.30 -10.67
N VAL A 150 -2.87 6.58 -10.30
CA VAL A 150 -3.58 6.83 -9.05
C VAL A 150 -3.99 5.54 -8.35
N VAL A 151 -3.79 5.47 -7.04
CA VAL A 151 -4.32 4.43 -6.16
C VAL A 151 -5.33 5.07 -5.21
N VAL A 152 -6.60 4.75 -5.38
CA VAL A 152 -7.65 5.13 -4.42
C VAL A 152 -7.73 4.03 -3.38
N ALA A 153 -7.34 4.34 -2.16
CA ALA A 153 -7.32 3.42 -1.03
C ALA A 153 -8.46 3.74 -0.07
N ASN A 154 -9.47 2.87 -0.01
CA ASN A 154 -10.66 3.09 0.80
C ASN A 154 -10.64 2.28 2.10
N GLU A 155 -11.13 2.87 3.18
CA GLU A 155 -11.34 2.19 4.46
C GLU A 155 -12.58 2.75 5.16
N SER A 156 -13.43 1.89 5.66
CA SER A 156 -14.68 2.29 6.32
C SER A 156 -14.47 2.80 7.75
N ASN A 157 -13.52 2.21 8.49
CA ASN A 157 -13.26 2.55 9.89
C ASN A 157 -12.32 3.76 10.01
N PRO A 158 -12.73 4.85 10.71
CA PRO A 158 -11.92 6.07 10.84
C PRO A 158 -10.54 5.84 11.48
N GLY A 159 -10.47 4.98 12.51
CA GLY A 159 -9.20 4.67 13.20
C GLY A 159 -8.23 3.94 12.29
N ARG A 160 -8.72 2.96 11.53
CA ARG A 160 -7.92 2.24 10.53
C ARG A 160 -7.54 3.12 9.35
N ALA A 161 -8.42 4.03 8.93
CA ALA A 161 -8.12 5.00 7.88
C ALA A 161 -6.97 5.96 8.28
N ASN A 162 -6.91 6.39 9.54
CA ASN A 162 -5.78 7.18 10.04
C ASN A 162 -4.46 6.37 10.04
N LEU A 163 -4.51 5.09 10.37
CA LEU A 163 -3.36 4.21 10.26
C LEU A 163 -2.91 4.04 8.80
N LEU A 164 -3.85 3.88 7.88
CA LEU A 164 -3.59 3.85 6.44
C LEU A 164 -2.87 5.12 5.98
N VAL A 165 -3.34 6.31 6.36
CA VAL A 165 -2.67 7.60 6.09
C VAL A 165 -1.23 7.61 6.60
N SER A 166 -1.02 7.17 7.85
CA SER A 166 0.33 7.12 8.45
C SER A 166 1.27 6.20 7.67
N ASN A 167 0.78 5.03 7.26
CA ASN A 167 1.55 4.06 6.48
C ASN A 167 1.84 4.56 5.06
N THR A 168 0.90 5.23 4.42
CA THR A 168 1.07 5.88 3.12
C THR A 168 2.18 6.94 3.16
N GLN A 169 2.11 7.83 4.16
CA GLN A 169 3.12 8.87 4.33
C GLN A 169 4.51 8.32 4.66
N ARG A 170 4.58 7.19 5.39
CA ARG A 170 5.83 6.49 5.66
C ARG A 170 6.41 5.87 4.40
N ALA A 171 5.59 5.24 3.56
CA ALA A 171 6.02 4.68 2.28
C ALA A 171 6.54 5.75 1.30
N GLY A 172 6.10 7.01 1.47
CA GLY A 172 6.59 8.13 0.70
C GLY A 172 6.04 8.19 -0.72
N VAL A 173 4.79 7.78 -0.93
CA VAL A 173 4.15 7.70 -2.25
C VAL A 173 3.31 8.94 -2.56
N THR A 174 3.31 9.35 -3.82
CA THR A 174 2.58 10.52 -4.34
C THR A 174 1.26 10.15 -5.00
N SER A 175 1.12 8.91 -5.49
CA SER A 175 -0.01 8.44 -6.29
C SER A 175 -1.23 8.01 -5.48
N MET A 176 -1.19 8.10 -4.12
CA MET A 176 -2.28 7.59 -3.29
C MET A 176 -3.28 8.66 -2.88
N VAL A 177 -4.57 8.29 -2.97
CA VAL A 177 -5.71 9.04 -2.40
C VAL A 177 -6.40 8.14 -1.38
N VAL A 178 -6.40 8.54 -0.12
CA VAL A 178 -7.09 7.83 0.96
C VAL A 178 -8.50 8.36 1.12
N THR A 179 -9.50 7.47 1.04
CA THR A 179 -10.93 7.78 1.21
C THR A 179 -11.53 7.01 2.38
N GLN A 180 -12.62 7.55 2.94
CA GLN A 180 -13.35 6.90 4.03
C GLN A 180 -14.82 6.70 3.66
N HIS A 181 -15.14 5.47 3.22
CA HIS A 181 -16.50 5.07 2.92
C HIS A 181 -16.74 3.60 3.30
N ASP A 182 -17.98 3.26 3.55
CA ASP A 182 -18.40 1.86 3.41
C ASP A 182 -18.17 1.44 1.96
N GLY A 183 -17.34 0.42 1.75
CA GLY A 183 -16.96 -0.03 0.41
C GLY A 183 -18.15 -0.41 -0.47
N ARG A 184 -19.23 -0.92 0.12
CA ARG A 184 -20.50 -1.26 -0.56
C ARG A 184 -21.16 -0.03 -1.20
N HIS A 185 -20.93 1.14 -0.64
CA HIS A 185 -21.54 2.42 -1.02
C HIS A 185 -20.54 3.44 -1.55
N LEU A 186 -19.33 2.98 -1.95
CA LEU A 186 -18.33 3.87 -2.53
C LEU A 186 -18.95 4.67 -3.69
N PRO A 187 -18.76 5.99 -3.79
CA PRO A 187 -19.26 6.79 -4.89
C PRO A 187 -18.83 6.24 -6.26
N ARG A 188 -19.58 6.59 -7.31
CA ARG A 188 -19.14 6.30 -8.69
C ARG A 188 -17.86 7.08 -8.96
N CYS A 189 -16.89 6.38 -9.55
CA CYS A 189 -15.65 7.01 -10.00
C CYS A 189 -15.85 7.72 -11.35
N PRO A 190 -14.94 8.61 -11.72
CA PRO A 190 -14.92 9.19 -13.07
C PRO A 190 -14.82 8.13 -14.15
N ASN A 191 -15.45 8.37 -15.30
CA ASN A 191 -15.28 7.51 -16.48
C ASN A 191 -13.80 7.49 -16.92
N PRO A 192 -13.34 6.37 -17.48
CA PRO A 192 -14.06 5.13 -17.79
C PRO A 192 -14.12 4.13 -16.62
N GLY A 193 -13.72 4.49 -15.41
CA GLY A 193 -13.61 3.61 -14.26
C GLY A 193 -12.17 3.24 -13.93
N PHE A 194 -11.99 2.26 -13.04
CA PHE A 194 -10.67 1.78 -12.64
C PHE A 194 -10.12 0.74 -13.61
N ASP A 195 -8.83 0.81 -13.89
CA ASP A 195 -8.10 -0.21 -14.67
C ASP A 195 -7.92 -1.49 -13.89
N ARG A 196 -7.68 -1.34 -12.57
CA ARG A 196 -7.42 -2.44 -11.64
C ARG A 196 -8.17 -2.20 -10.34
N VAL A 197 -8.76 -3.26 -9.80
CA VAL A 197 -9.46 -3.21 -8.51
C VAL A 197 -8.97 -4.36 -7.62
N LEU A 198 -8.61 -4.05 -6.40
CA LEU A 198 -8.29 -5.02 -5.35
C LEU A 198 -9.41 -5.02 -4.31
N VAL A 199 -9.93 -6.20 -4.02
CA VAL A 199 -10.84 -6.47 -2.90
C VAL A 199 -10.17 -7.50 -1.98
N ASP A 200 -9.32 -7.02 -1.07
CA ASP A 200 -8.82 -7.85 0.03
C ASP A 200 -9.89 -7.84 1.12
N ALA A 201 -10.83 -8.77 1.00
CA ALA A 201 -12.10 -8.71 1.72
C ALA A 201 -11.92 -8.97 3.23
N PRO A 202 -12.70 -8.29 4.10
CA PRO A 202 -12.80 -8.70 5.49
C PRO A 202 -13.27 -10.14 5.57
N CYS A 203 -12.52 -10.98 6.30
CA CYS A 203 -12.75 -12.41 6.39
C CYS A 203 -12.49 -12.92 7.80
N THR A 204 -12.80 -14.20 8.06
CA THR A 204 -12.54 -14.84 9.35
C THR A 204 -11.06 -14.95 9.69
N GLY A 205 -10.19 -14.87 8.68
CA GLY A 205 -8.74 -14.97 8.84
C GLY A 205 -8.25 -16.35 9.27
N ASN A 206 -9.01 -17.41 9.04
CA ASN A 206 -8.72 -18.76 9.51
C ASN A 206 -7.40 -19.34 8.98
N ALA A 207 -6.88 -18.79 7.89
CA ALA A 207 -5.57 -19.14 7.37
C ALA A 207 -4.39 -18.45 8.08
N THR A 208 -4.65 -17.60 9.08
CA THR A 208 -3.62 -16.82 9.77
C THR A 208 -3.28 -17.34 11.17
N THR A 209 -3.54 -18.61 11.47
CA THR A 209 -3.27 -19.25 12.77
C THR A 209 -1.85 -19.05 13.27
N ARG A 210 -0.85 -19.14 12.40
CA ARG A 210 0.57 -18.89 12.68
C ARG A 210 0.87 -17.45 13.15
N LYS A 211 -0.02 -16.49 12.81
CA LYS A 211 0.07 -15.08 13.19
C LYS A 211 -0.87 -14.72 14.32
N ASN A 212 -2.08 -15.28 14.29
CA ASN A 212 -3.19 -15.01 15.20
C ASN A 212 -3.68 -16.34 15.79
N PRO A 213 -2.97 -16.92 16.78
CA PRO A 213 -3.28 -18.25 17.28
C PRO A 213 -4.65 -18.34 17.98
N GLU A 214 -5.20 -17.22 18.44
CA GLU A 214 -6.55 -17.18 19.01
C GLU A 214 -7.66 -17.65 18.05
N ILE A 215 -7.36 -17.76 16.77
CA ILE A 215 -8.27 -18.28 15.74
C ILE A 215 -8.64 -19.73 16.03
N TRP A 216 -7.73 -20.55 16.55
CA TRP A 216 -8.02 -21.93 16.95
C TRP A 216 -9.21 -22.06 17.92
N GLN A 217 -9.38 -21.09 18.80
CA GLN A 217 -10.46 -21.06 19.78
C GLN A 217 -11.71 -20.31 19.30
N ARG A 218 -11.53 -19.28 18.45
CA ARG A 218 -12.62 -18.35 18.08
C ARG A 218 -13.38 -18.78 16.84
N TRP A 219 -12.70 -19.42 15.89
CA TRP A 219 -13.33 -19.76 14.62
C TRP A 219 -14.47 -20.77 14.80
N ARG A 220 -15.55 -20.60 14.05
CA ARG A 220 -16.72 -21.48 13.99
C ARG A 220 -17.14 -21.65 12.54
N ALA A 221 -17.75 -22.78 12.18
CA ALA A 221 -18.25 -23.03 10.83
C ALA A 221 -19.25 -21.95 10.34
N SER A 222 -20.05 -21.39 11.25
CA SER A 222 -20.98 -20.29 10.93
C SER A 222 -20.30 -18.94 10.68
N SER A 223 -19.00 -18.80 10.98
CA SER A 223 -18.30 -17.51 10.87
C SER A 223 -18.18 -17.05 9.42
N GLY A 224 -17.87 -17.95 8.48
CA GLY A 224 -17.80 -17.63 7.04
C GLY A 224 -19.15 -17.19 6.49
N ARG A 225 -20.23 -17.91 6.86
CA ARG A 225 -21.60 -17.55 6.43
C ARG A 225 -22.01 -16.13 6.86
N SER A 226 -21.60 -15.69 8.06
CA SER A 226 -21.91 -14.34 8.55
C SER A 226 -21.23 -13.22 7.77
N LEU A 227 -20.11 -13.49 7.09
CA LEU A 227 -19.35 -12.52 6.30
C LEU A 227 -19.63 -12.59 4.80
N HIS A 228 -20.15 -13.69 4.31
CA HIS A 228 -20.37 -13.96 2.88
C HIS A 228 -21.14 -12.83 2.18
N THR A 229 -22.27 -12.39 2.71
CA THR A 229 -23.07 -11.30 2.11
C THR A 229 -22.26 -10.00 2.01
N LEU A 230 -21.51 -9.66 3.07
CA LEU A 230 -20.65 -8.46 3.05
C LEU A 230 -19.56 -8.59 1.97
N GLN A 231 -18.91 -9.76 1.87
CA GLN A 231 -17.87 -10.04 0.90
C GLN A 231 -18.40 -9.95 -0.53
N LEU A 232 -19.56 -10.53 -0.78
CA LEU A 232 -20.24 -10.49 -2.08
C LEU A 232 -20.64 -9.06 -2.46
N ASP A 233 -21.22 -8.29 -1.55
CA ASP A 233 -21.62 -6.89 -1.80
C ASP A 233 -20.40 -6.01 -2.13
N LEU A 234 -19.27 -6.20 -1.43
CA LEU A 234 -18.02 -5.51 -1.73
C LEU A 234 -17.49 -5.90 -3.11
N ALA A 235 -17.50 -7.20 -3.45
CA ALA A 235 -17.02 -7.69 -4.74
C ALA A 235 -17.92 -7.19 -5.90
N ARG A 236 -19.25 -7.21 -5.74
CA ARG A 236 -20.21 -6.64 -6.72
C ARG A 236 -19.99 -5.15 -6.91
N LYS A 237 -19.78 -4.42 -5.82
CA LYS A 237 -19.50 -2.98 -5.92
C LYS A 237 -18.19 -2.71 -6.66
N ALA A 238 -17.15 -3.47 -6.38
CA ALA A 238 -15.86 -3.39 -7.06
C ALA A 238 -15.98 -3.66 -8.56
N ALA A 239 -16.74 -4.69 -8.94
CA ALA A 239 -17.02 -5.05 -10.33
C ALA A 239 -17.68 -3.90 -11.11
N LEU A 240 -18.64 -3.21 -10.48
CA LEU A 240 -19.35 -2.06 -11.08
C LEU A 240 -18.48 -0.80 -11.23
N LEU A 241 -17.32 -0.75 -10.59
CA LEU A 241 -16.35 0.35 -10.70
C LEU A 241 -15.22 0.04 -11.67
N LEU A 242 -15.14 -1.20 -12.13
CA LEU A 242 -14.12 -1.68 -13.05
C LEU A 242 -14.50 -1.32 -14.50
N ARG A 243 -13.57 -0.69 -15.23
CA ARG A 243 -13.80 -0.38 -16.64
C ARG A 243 -13.85 -1.65 -17.51
N PRO A 244 -14.44 -1.61 -18.70
CA PRO A 244 -14.28 -2.66 -19.70
C PRO A 244 -12.81 -2.98 -19.97
N GLY A 245 -12.44 -4.26 -20.04
CA GLY A 245 -11.06 -4.73 -20.15
C GLY A 245 -10.20 -4.51 -18.89
N GLY A 246 -10.79 -4.00 -17.81
CA GLY A 246 -10.13 -3.90 -16.50
C GLY A 246 -10.09 -5.24 -15.78
N ARG A 247 -9.20 -5.35 -14.77
CA ARG A 247 -9.06 -6.58 -13.97
C ARG A 247 -9.30 -6.32 -12.49
N MET A 248 -9.93 -7.28 -11.83
CA MET A 248 -10.21 -7.26 -10.40
C MET A 248 -9.66 -8.51 -9.73
N VAL A 249 -8.99 -8.33 -8.60
CA VAL A 249 -8.65 -9.41 -7.68
C VAL A 249 -9.58 -9.37 -6.49
N TYR A 250 -10.23 -10.50 -6.22
CA TYR A 250 -10.84 -10.82 -4.93
C TYR A 250 -9.89 -11.71 -4.14
N SER A 251 -9.61 -11.38 -2.88
CA SER A 251 -8.69 -12.14 -2.05
C SER A 251 -9.13 -12.17 -0.59
N THR A 252 -8.76 -13.25 0.10
CA THR A 252 -8.97 -13.42 1.54
C THR A 252 -7.79 -14.12 2.19
N CYS A 253 -7.58 -13.88 3.49
CA CYS A 253 -6.73 -14.73 4.33
C CYS A 253 -7.55 -15.83 5.03
N SER A 254 -8.55 -16.39 4.33
CA SER A 254 -9.37 -17.52 4.72
C SER A 254 -9.16 -18.70 3.76
N LEU A 255 -9.29 -19.92 4.27
CA LEU A 255 -9.35 -21.16 3.49
C LEU A 255 -10.77 -21.71 3.38
N ASP A 256 -11.74 -21.05 4.02
CA ASP A 256 -13.15 -21.45 4.02
C ASP A 256 -13.74 -21.24 2.62
N PRO A 257 -14.23 -22.29 1.93
CA PRO A 257 -14.83 -22.17 0.61
C PRO A 257 -16.07 -21.27 0.59
N ILE A 258 -16.76 -21.10 1.72
CA ILE A 258 -17.93 -20.20 1.83
C ILE A 258 -17.50 -18.73 1.67
N GLU A 259 -16.32 -18.35 2.18
CA GLU A 259 -15.76 -17.01 2.02
C GLU A 259 -15.02 -16.84 0.67
N ASN A 260 -14.78 -17.90 -0.06
CA ASN A 260 -13.93 -17.97 -1.24
C ASN A 260 -14.73 -18.35 -2.49
N GLU A 261 -14.78 -19.64 -2.84
CA GLU A 261 -15.42 -20.11 -4.08
C GLU A 261 -16.92 -19.85 -4.13
N ALA A 262 -17.61 -19.90 -3.00
CA ALA A 262 -19.04 -19.56 -2.95
C ALA A 262 -19.28 -18.09 -3.29
N VAL A 263 -18.43 -17.17 -2.79
CA VAL A 263 -18.49 -15.75 -3.18
C VAL A 263 -18.18 -15.57 -4.67
N VAL A 264 -17.18 -16.29 -5.19
CA VAL A 264 -16.83 -16.26 -6.62
C VAL A 264 -17.98 -16.75 -7.48
N ALA A 265 -18.64 -17.86 -7.10
CA ALA A 265 -19.78 -18.40 -7.82
C ALA A 265 -20.96 -17.41 -7.87
N GLU A 266 -21.32 -16.82 -6.72
CA GLU A 266 -22.38 -15.81 -6.64
C GLU A 266 -22.06 -14.53 -7.42
N LEU A 267 -20.78 -14.13 -7.45
CA LEU A 267 -20.35 -12.99 -8.24
C LEU A 267 -20.49 -13.27 -9.75
N LEU A 268 -20.12 -14.45 -10.21
CA LEU A 268 -20.30 -14.87 -11.62
C LEU A 268 -21.78 -14.96 -12.02
N ARG A 269 -22.67 -15.43 -11.13
CA ARG A 269 -24.14 -15.44 -11.37
C ARG A 269 -24.71 -14.03 -11.51
N SER A 270 -24.21 -13.09 -10.72
CA SER A 270 -24.81 -11.75 -10.60
C SER A 270 -24.17 -10.69 -11.50
N CYS A 271 -23.03 -10.99 -12.13
CA CYS A 271 -22.27 -10.06 -12.96
C CYS A 271 -21.86 -10.75 -14.27
N ASP A 272 -22.78 -10.82 -15.24
CA ASP A 272 -22.61 -11.45 -16.54
C ASP A 272 -21.48 -10.85 -17.39
N PHE A 273 -21.07 -9.63 -17.06
CA PHE A 273 -19.93 -8.93 -17.66
C PHE A 273 -18.57 -9.32 -17.05
N LEU A 274 -18.54 -10.13 -15.99
CA LEU A 274 -17.31 -10.63 -15.40
C LEU A 274 -16.97 -12.04 -15.89
N ARG A 275 -15.69 -12.26 -16.09
CA ARG A 275 -15.13 -13.59 -16.35
C ARG A 275 -13.98 -13.86 -15.38
N LEU A 276 -13.99 -15.03 -14.75
CA LEU A 276 -12.85 -15.53 -13.99
C LEU A 276 -11.77 -15.97 -15.00
N VAL A 277 -10.53 -15.49 -14.78
CA VAL A 277 -9.41 -15.72 -15.70
C VAL A 277 -8.21 -16.34 -14.98
N ASP A 278 -7.37 -17.06 -15.73
CA ASP A 278 -6.10 -17.56 -15.20
C ASP A 278 -5.24 -16.39 -14.73
N SER A 279 -4.79 -16.48 -13.50
CA SER A 279 -3.93 -15.47 -12.86
C SER A 279 -2.49 -15.52 -13.35
N GLU A 280 -2.08 -16.54 -14.13
CA GLU A 280 -0.71 -16.80 -14.58
C GLU A 280 0.29 -16.88 -13.40
N VAL A 281 -0.13 -17.55 -12.32
CA VAL A 281 0.64 -17.57 -11.06
C VAL A 281 2.05 -18.13 -11.26
N SER A 282 2.23 -19.15 -12.09
CA SER A 282 3.54 -19.74 -12.41
C SER A 282 4.50 -18.77 -13.09
N LYS A 283 3.99 -17.80 -13.85
CA LYS A 283 4.76 -16.75 -14.51
C LYS A 283 5.03 -15.58 -13.59
N LYS A 284 4.01 -15.14 -12.84
CA LYS A 284 4.09 -13.93 -11.99
C LYS A 284 4.73 -14.19 -10.63
N CYS A 285 4.63 -15.43 -10.11
CA CYS A 285 5.18 -15.88 -8.84
C CYS A 285 5.89 -17.23 -9.03
N PRO A 286 6.99 -17.31 -9.81
CA PRO A 286 7.64 -18.57 -10.15
C PRO A 286 8.18 -19.27 -8.88
N GLY A 287 7.80 -20.55 -8.72
CA GLY A 287 8.14 -21.34 -7.55
C GLY A 287 7.17 -21.28 -6.39
N LEU A 288 6.12 -20.46 -6.47
CA LEU A 288 5.01 -20.51 -5.51
C LEU A 288 4.18 -21.77 -5.76
N ILE A 289 4.04 -22.61 -4.73
CA ILE A 289 3.19 -23.81 -4.77
C ILE A 289 1.75 -23.38 -4.48
N THR A 290 0.83 -23.77 -5.35
CA THR A 290 -0.59 -23.41 -5.22
C THR A 290 -1.46 -24.60 -5.60
N ARG A 291 -2.70 -24.59 -5.06
CA ARG A 291 -3.76 -25.51 -5.48
C ARG A 291 -4.87 -24.75 -6.22
N PRO A 292 -5.58 -25.42 -7.14
CA PRO A 292 -6.74 -24.81 -7.79
C PRO A 292 -7.87 -24.54 -6.81
N GLY A 293 -8.84 -23.71 -7.20
CA GLY A 293 -10.09 -23.53 -6.48
C GLY A 293 -10.89 -24.83 -6.39
N MET A 294 -11.65 -24.94 -5.31
CA MET A 294 -12.49 -26.11 -5.04
C MET A 294 -13.75 -26.09 -5.94
N VAL A 295 -14.16 -27.26 -6.40
CA VAL A 295 -15.42 -27.46 -7.14
C VAL A 295 -16.48 -28.17 -6.31
N ALA A 296 -16.10 -28.70 -5.14
CA ALA A 296 -16.98 -29.33 -4.18
C ALA A 296 -16.50 -29.05 -2.76
N TRP A 297 -17.42 -28.80 -1.86
CA TRP A 297 -17.19 -28.63 -0.42
C TRP A 297 -18.46 -28.97 0.37
N PRO A 298 -18.36 -29.34 1.65
CA PRO A 298 -19.52 -29.60 2.48
C PRO A 298 -20.39 -28.34 2.63
N ALA A 299 -21.67 -28.47 2.41
CA ALA A 299 -22.67 -27.46 2.67
C ALA A 299 -23.54 -27.94 3.83
N ASP A 300 -23.45 -27.28 4.99
CA ASP A 300 -24.31 -27.57 6.12
C ASP A 300 -25.61 -26.74 6.03
N GLY A 301 -26.41 -26.94 4.99
CA GLY A 301 -27.68 -26.26 4.77
C GLY A 301 -28.78 -27.24 4.39
N GLU A 302 -29.90 -27.27 5.15
CA GLU A 302 -31.15 -27.81 4.62
C GLU A 302 -31.69 -26.81 3.60
N VAL A 303 -31.64 -27.16 2.30
CA VAL A 303 -32.36 -26.45 1.25
C VAL A 303 -33.85 -26.72 1.51
N THR A 304 -34.58 -25.68 1.90
CA THR A 304 -35.98 -25.80 2.30
C THR A 304 -36.96 -25.79 1.13
N GLU A 305 -36.52 -25.31 -0.04
CA GLU A 305 -37.33 -25.31 -1.28
C GLU A 305 -36.51 -25.85 -2.47
N PRO A 306 -37.12 -26.67 -3.36
CA PRO A 306 -36.41 -27.33 -4.45
C PRO A 306 -35.78 -26.41 -5.51
N ASP A 307 -36.25 -25.18 -5.60
CA ASP A 307 -35.84 -24.19 -6.61
C ASP A 307 -34.95 -23.07 -6.02
N GLU A 308 -34.64 -23.11 -4.73
CA GLU A 308 -33.80 -22.09 -4.06
C GLU A 308 -32.34 -22.52 -4.12
N VAL A 309 -31.49 -21.67 -4.75
CA VAL A 309 -30.05 -21.89 -4.78
C VAL A 309 -29.45 -21.48 -3.43
N ASP A 310 -28.93 -22.44 -2.68
CA ASP A 310 -28.18 -22.15 -1.46
C ASP A 310 -26.84 -21.48 -1.84
N PRO A 311 -26.62 -20.19 -1.48
CA PRO A 311 -25.39 -19.46 -1.88
C PRO A 311 -24.13 -20.01 -1.20
N PHE A 312 -24.26 -20.91 -0.24
CA PHE A 312 -23.16 -21.53 0.46
C PHE A 312 -22.77 -22.90 -0.11
N SER A 313 -23.61 -23.47 -0.94
CA SER A 313 -23.37 -24.76 -1.60
C SER A 313 -22.50 -24.62 -2.85
N PRO A 314 -21.79 -25.70 -3.24
CA PRO A 314 -21.15 -25.73 -4.56
C PRO A 314 -22.15 -25.41 -5.68
N PRO A 315 -21.76 -24.63 -6.70
CA PRO A 315 -22.66 -24.31 -7.79
C PRO A 315 -23.03 -25.55 -8.60
N SER A 316 -24.25 -25.58 -9.13
CA SER A 316 -24.72 -26.63 -10.06
C SER A 316 -24.49 -26.27 -11.52
N GLU A 317 -24.20 -25.02 -11.83
CA GLU A 317 -24.00 -24.51 -13.18
C GLU A 317 -22.67 -25.00 -13.76
N PRO A 318 -22.70 -25.72 -14.90
CA PRO A 318 -21.49 -26.32 -15.47
C PRO A 318 -20.39 -25.30 -15.82
N ASP A 319 -20.77 -24.11 -16.29
CA ASP A 319 -19.83 -23.06 -16.69
C ASP A 319 -19.12 -22.46 -15.47
N ILE A 320 -19.85 -22.27 -14.35
CA ILE A 320 -19.27 -21.78 -13.10
C ILE A 320 -18.34 -22.84 -12.50
N LEU A 321 -18.79 -24.12 -12.45
CA LEU A 321 -17.97 -25.23 -11.97
C LEU A 321 -16.66 -25.34 -12.77
N ALA A 322 -16.74 -25.20 -14.09
CA ALA A 322 -15.56 -25.26 -14.97
C ALA A 322 -14.60 -24.07 -14.77
N ALA A 323 -15.11 -22.93 -14.29
CA ALA A 323 -14.30 -21.74 -14.05
C ALA A 323 -13.57 -21.77 -12.69
N LEU A 324 -14.18 -22.31 -11.63
CA LEU A 324 -13.64 -22.27 -10.25
C LEU A 324 -12.18 -22.74 -10.12
N PRO A 325 -11.67 -23.74 -10.86
CA PRO A 325 -10.27 -24.14 -10.79
C PRO A 325 -9.26 -23.04 -11.15
N ALA A 326 -9.67 -21.94 -11.80
CA ALA A 326 -8.83 -20.78 -12.04
C ALA A 326 -8.55 -19.93 -10.78
N CYS A 327 -9.27 -20.16 -9.70
CA CYS A 327 -8.93 -19.62 -8.39
C CYS A 327 -7.63 -20.22 -7.87
N VAL A 328 -6.92 -19.45 -7.06
CA VAL A 328 -5.62 -19.83 -6.48
C VAL A 328 -5.75 -19.98 -4.97
N ARG A 329 -5.40 -21.15 -4.46
CA ARG A 329 -5.28 -21.44 -3.04
C ARG A 329 -3.82 -21.63 -2.66
N VAL A 330 -3.38 -20.95 -1.63
CA VAL A 330 -2.06 -21.11 -1.02
C VAL A 330 -2.26 -21.72 0.37
N TRP A 331 -1.59 -22.84 0.62
CA TRP A 331 -1.66 -23.54 1.90
C TRP A 331 -0.37 -23.32 2.71
N ASN A 332 -0.49 -23.31 4.05
CA ASN A 332 0.60 -22.98 4.97
C ASN A 332 1.79 -23.93 4.83
N ASP A 333 1.50 -25.21 4.65
CA ASP A 333 2.46 -26.30 4.61
C ASP A 333 3.30 -26.34 3.33
N GLU A 334 2.82 -25.71 2.27
CA GLU A 334 3.46 -25.79 0.95
C GLU A 334 4.56 -24.72 0.72
N ASN A 335 4.47 -23.58 1.43
CA ASN A 335 5.34 -22.43 1.18
C ASN A 335 5.99 -21.84 2.45
N ASP A 336 5.87 -22.50 3.60
CA ASP A 336 6.23 -21.97 4.92
C ASP A 336 5.69 -20.55 5.15
N SER A 337 4.42 -20.36 4.87
CA SER A 337 3.71 -19.08 4.91
C SER A 337 2.39 -19.19 5.70
N GLY A 338 1.57 -18.14 5.68
CA GLY A 338 0.13 -18.26 5.96
C GLY A 338 -0.60 -18.89 4.79
N GLY A 339 -1.89 -19.17 4.98
CA GLY A 339 -2.75 -19.55 3.87
C GLY A 339 -3.40 -18.32 3.23
N PHE A 340 -3.79 -18.45 1.95
CA PHE A 340 -4.37 -17.34 1.20
C PHE A 340 -5.23 -17.83 0.03
N PHE A 341 -6.22 -17.02 -0.34
CA PHE A 341 -7.07 -17.25 -1.52
C PHE A 341 -7.05 -16.05 -2.45
N VAL A 342 -7.01 -16.31 -3.77
CA VAL A 342 -7.07 -15.26 -4.80
C VAL A 342 -7.92 -15.72 -5.97
N ALA A 343 -8.83 -14.86 -6.44
CA ALA A 343 -9.57 -15.01 -7.70
C ALA A 343 -9.35 -13.76 -8.56
N LEU A 344 -8.94 -13.96 -9.81
CA LEU A 344 -8.71 -12.88 -10.78
C LEU A 344 -9.84 -12.83 -11.80
N PHE A 345 -10.47 -11.68 -11.92
CA PHE A 345 -11.56 -11.43 -12.87
C PHE A 345 -11.15 -10.40 -13.92
N GLU A 346 -11.77 -10.51 -15.09
CA GLU A 346 -11.70 -9.51 -16.15
C GLU A 346 -13.11 -9.04 -16.51
N ASN A 347 -13.30 -7.72 -16.66
CA ASN A 347 -14.54 -7.16 -17.17
C ASN A 347 -14.55 -7.27 -18.70
N VAL A 348 -15.35 -8.18 -19.23
CA VAL A 348 -15.52 -8.43 -20.66
C VAL A 348 -16.77 -7.74 -21.24
N GLY A 349 -17.45 -6.92 -20.45
CA GLY A 349 -18.62 -6.16 -20.88
C GLY A 349 -18.25 -5.18 -22.00
N ASP A 350 -19.19 -5.01 -22.91
CA ASP A 350 -19.10 -4.03 -23.99
C ASP A 350 -19.90 -2.78 -23.56
N PHE A 351 -19.25 -1.91 -22.82
CA PHE A 351 -19.82 -0.61 -22.50
C PHE A 351 -19.36 0.39 -23.57
N GLU A 352 -20.31 1.04 -24.27
CA GLU A 352 -19.96 2.29 -24.94
C GLU A 352 -19.24 3.17 -23.92
N VAL A 353 -17.92 3.31 -24.10
CA VAL A 353 -17.14 4.25 -23.31
C VAL A 353 -17.76 5.62 -23.58
N ALA A 354 -18.56 6.10 -22.63
CA ALA A 354 -19.04 7.47 -22.67
C ALA A 354 -17.80 8.31 -22.94
N LYS A 355 -17.78 9.04 -24.09
CA LYS A 355 -16.66 9.86 -24.50
C LYS A 355 -16.13 10.56 -23.29
N ALA A 356 -14.87 10.30 -22.94
CA ALA A 356 -14.21 10.98 -21.86
C ALA A 356 -14.51 12.46 -22.03
N LEU A 357 -15.18 13.06 -21.07
CA LEU A 357 -15.29 14.51 -20.99
C LEU A 357 -13.83 14.96 -20.82
N THR A 358 -13.21 15.30 -21.94
CA THR A 358 -11.95 16.04 -21.91
C THR A 358 -12.22 17.27 -21.08
N PRO A 359 -11.51 17.48 -19.95
CA PRO A 359 -11.67 18.71 -19.19
C PRO A 359 -11.51 19.86 -20.19
N ASP A 360 -12.45 20.83 -20.17
CA ASP A 360 -12.27 22.05 -20.90
C ASP A 360 -10.97 22.68 -20.39
N SER A 361 -9.93 22.66 -21.23
CA SER A 361 -8.56 23.04 -20.84
C SER A 361 -8.48 24.49 -20.37
N GLU A 362 -9.35 25.38 -20.90
CA GLU A 362 -9.44 26.78 -20.46
C GLU A 362 -10.06 26.90 -19.07
N MET A 363 -11.06 26.09 -18.76
CA MET A 363 -11.70 26.08 -17.44
C MET A 363 -10.78 25.48 -16.39
N ALA A 364 -10.08 24.41 -16.69
CA ALA A 364 -9.06 23.84 -15.80
C ALA A 364 -7.95 24.85 -15.49
N ALA A 365 -7.47 25.60 -16.50
CA ALA A 365 -6.46 26.63 -16.32
C ALA A 365 -6.97 27.85 -15.50
N ALA A 366 -8.24 28.23 -15.65
CA ALA A 366 -8.84 29.31 -14.84
C ALA A 366 -8.94 28.94 -13.37
N TRP A 367 -9.18 27.65 -13.05
CA TRP A 367 -9.31 27.15 -11.70
C TRP A 367 -7.96 27.00 -10.98
N LEU A 368 -6.88 26.74 -11.70
CA LEU A 368 -5.51 26.73 -11.17
C LEU A 368 -5.05 28.13 -10.73
N LYS A 369 -5.65 29.21 -11.28
CA LYS A 369 -5.31 30.59 -10.92
C LYS A 369 -5.98 31.06 -9.63
N GLU A 370 -7.19 30.63 -9.35
CA GLU A 370 -7.92 30.96 -8.11
C GLU A 370 -8.59 29.70 -7.54
N PRO A 371 -7.85 28.86 -6.78
CA PRO A 371 -8.46 27.71 -6.15
C PRO A 371 -9.55 28.14 -5.18
N PRO A 372 -10.73 27.47 -5.16
CA PRO A 372 -11.82 27.85 -4.28
C PRO A 372 -11.36 27.80 -2.83
N LYS A 373 -11.81 28.79 -2.05
CA LYS A 373 -11.59 28.80 -0.60
C LYS A 373 -12.25 27.55 -0.01
N GLY A 374 -11.46 26.48 0.15
CA GLY A 374 -11.91 25.19 0.67
C GLY A 374 -12.35 25.30 2.13
N ARG A 375 -13.17 24.35 2.57
CA ARG A 375 -13.40 24.17 4.00
C ARG A 375 -12.04 23.95 4.67
N ARG A 376 -11.81 24.45 5.86
CA ARG A 376 -10.53 24.53 6.60
C ARG A 376 -9.66 23.25 6.63
N HIS A 377 -10.20 22.09 6.21
CA HIS A 377 -9.54 20.78 6.23
C HIS A 377 -9.49 20.08 4.87
N GLN A 378 -10.00 20.70 3.81
CA GLN A 378 -10.01 20.09 2.49
C GLN A 378 -8.67 20.34 1.77
N GLN A 379 -8.11 19.29 1.17
CA GLN A 379 -6.93 19.39 0.33
C GLN A 379 -7.38 19.87 -1.06
N VAL A 380 -6.69 20.89 -1.59
CA VAL A 380 -7.03 21.53 -2.87
C VAL A 380 -5.73 21.81 -3.66
N PRO A 381 -5.78 21.98 -4.98
CA PRO A 381 -4.60 22.42 -5.75
C PRO A 381 -3.96 23.66 -5.11
N ALA A 382 -2.63 23.69 -5.11
CA ALA A 382 -1.87 24.81 -4.57
C ALA A 382 -2.07 26.07 -5.44
N ALA A 383 -2.06 27.24 -4.81
CA ALA A 383 -2.09 28.51 -5.51
C ALA A 383 -0.82 28.69 -6.36
N ALA A 384 -0.95 29.44 -7.47
CA ALA A 384 0.16 29.66 -8.41
C ALA A 384 1.40 30.24 -7.70
N GLU A 385 1.20 31.16 -6.75
CA GLU A 385 2.29 31.78 -5.99
C GLU A 385 3.07 30.75 -5.14
N ALA A 386 2.40 29.72 -4.63
CA ALA A 386 3.06 28.67 -3.86
C ALA A 386 3.85 27.72 -4.79
N VAL A 387 3.34 27.45 -5.98
CA VAL A 387 4.06 26.66 -7.01
C VAL A 387 5.29 27.42 -7.49
N GLU A 388 5.14 28.72 -7.78
CA GLU A 388 6.24 29.59 -8.19
C GLU A 388 7.30 29.74 -7.08
N ALA A 389 6.88 29.81 -5.81
CA ALA A 389 7.82 29.84 -4.70
C ALA A 389 8.65 28.55 -4.60
N VAL A 390 8.03 27.36 -4.82
CA VAL A 390 8.76 26.09 -4.86
C VAL A 390 9.80 26.08 -6.00
N ALA A 391 9.41 26.57 -7.18
CA ALA A 391 10.33 26.65 -8.33
C ALA A 391 11.47 27.66 -8.11
N THR A 392 11.18 28.85 -7.59
CA THR A 392 12.18 29.91 -7.43
C THR A 392 13.08 29.70 -6.21
N GLU A 393 12.51 29.37 -5.05
CA GLU A 393 13.29 29.21 -3.81
C GLU A 393 14.07 27.88 -3.78
N TRP A 394 13.47 26.77 -4.23
CA TRP A 394 14.08 25.43 -4.15
C TRP A 394 14.54 24.85 -5.49
N GLY A 395 14.24 25.54 -6.60
CA GLY A 395 14.58 25.08 -7.96
C GLY A 395 13.87 23.80 -8.38
N VAL A 396 12.68 23.51 -7.83
CA VAL A 396 11.89 22.30 -8.15
C VAL A 396 10.75 22.65 -9.09
N GLU A 397 10.75 22.04 -10.27
CA GLU A 397 9.76 22.23 -11.32
C GLU A 397 9.07 20.92 -11.68
N GLY A 398 7.93 20.98 -12.37
CA GLY A 398 7.22 19.82 -12.89
C GLY A 398 6.53 18.97 -11.85
N VAL A 399 6.23 19.50 -10.65
CA VAL A 399 5.53 18.80 -9.58
C VAL A 399 4.09 19.28 -9.44
N THR A 400 3.17 18.34 -9.30
CA THR A 400 1.77 18.64 -8.97
C THR A 400 1.63 18.85 -7.47
N LEU A 401 1.18 20.04 -7.07
CA LEU A 401 1.11 20.44 -5.66
C LEU A 401 -0.33 20.70 -5.20
N PHE A 402 -0.67 20.14 -4.05
CA PHE A 402 -1.91 20.41 -3.34
C PHE A 402 -1.61 21.00 -1.96
N HIS A 403 -2.46 21.90 -1.52
CA HIS A 403 -2.33 22.61 -0.25
C HIS A 403 -3.34 22.10 0.77
N ARG A 404 -2.87 21.88 2.01
CA ARG A 404 -3.72 21.60 3.17
C ARG A 404 -3.12 22.20 4.43
N GLY A 405 -3.78 23.20 5.00
CA GLY A 405 -3.34 23.85 6.22
C GLY A 405 -1.97 24.52 6.03
N GLN A 406 -0.93 24.05 6.70
CA GLN A 406 0.43 24.57 6.62
C GLN A 406 1.39 23.62 5.89
N ARG A 407 0.87 22.85 4.90
CA ARG A 407 1.67 21.89 4.14
C ARG A 407 1.30 21.91 2.67
N LEU A 408 2.31 21.78 1.82
CA LEU A 408 2.14 21.38 0.43
C LEU A 408 2.44 19.89 0.32
N ALA A 409 1.64 19.19 -0.48
CA ALA A 409 1.83 17.78 -0.80
C ALA A 409 2.14 17.64 -2.29
N CYS A 410 3.10 16.78 -2.64
CA CYS A 410 3.30 16.31 -4.00
C CYS A 410 2.31 15.19 -4.30
N LEU A 411 1.68 15.27 -5.46
CA LEU A 411 0.76 14.27 -5.98
C LEU A 411 1.20 13.82 -7.37
N SER A 412 0.76 12.63 -7.79
CA SER A 412 0.84 12.26 -9.19
C SER A 412 -0.09 13.17 -10.03
N GLU A 413 0.29 13.41 -11.28
CA GLU A 413 -0.47 14.26 -12.19
C GLU A 413 -1.88 13.73 -12.45
N GLU A 414 -2.06 12.40 -12.50
CA GLU A 414 -3.34 11.73 -12.70
C GLU A 414 -4.35 12.02 -11.57
N ILE A 415 -3.89 12.25 -10.36
CA ILE A 415 -4.80 12.67 -9.28
C ILE A 415 -5.45 14.00 -9.62
N GLN A 416 -4.69 14.94 -10.16
CA GLN A 416 -5.24 16.24 -10.59
C GLN A 416 -6.09 16.10 -11.85
N ASN A 417 -5.58 15.41 -12.87
CA ASN A 417 -6.19 15.38 -14.21
C ASN A 417 -7.40 14.46 -14.30
N TRP A 418 -7.48 13.41 -13.48
CA TRP A 418 -8.60 12.48 -13.48
C TRP A 418 -9.47 12.59 -12.23
N PHE A 419 -8.89 12.53 -11.03
CA PHE A 419 -9.67 12.43 -9.80
C PHE A 419 -10.15 13.79 -9.29
N TRP A 420 -9.37 14.86 -9.47
CA TRP A 420 -9.78 16.24 -9.18
C TRP A 420 -10.62 16.86 -10.31
N ALA A 421 -10.51 16.39 -11.54
CA ALA A 421 -11.16 16.94 -12.72
C ALA A 421 -12.70 17.02 -12.60
N GLY A 422 -13.30 17.81 -13.50
CA GLY A 422 -14.74 17.98 -13.60
C GLY A 422 -15.35 18.99 -12.63
N GLU A 423 -16.62 19.27 -12.83
CA GLU A 423 -17.39 20.22 -12.03
C GLU A 423 -18.59 19.55 -11.35
N ARG A 424 -18.95 20.01 -10.17
CA ARG A 424 -20.16 19.61 -9.46
C ARG A 424 -21.15 20.77 -9.41
N MET A 425 -22.37 20.55 -9.89
CA MET A 425 -23.46 21.50 -9.72
C MET A 425 -23.94 21.51 -8.27
N LEU A 426 -24.09 22.70 -7.71
CA LEU A 426 -24.67 22.92 -6.38
C LEU A 426 -26.18 23.01 -6.47
N ARG A 427 -26.90 22.53 -5.42
CA ARG A 427 -28.38 22.61 -5.34
C ARG A 427 -28.94 24.04 -5.43
N LYS A 428 -28.18 25.05 -5.05
CA LYS A 428 -28.55 26.47 -5.06
C LYS A 428 -28.06 27.24 -6.30
N GLY A 429 -27.66 26.51 -7.35
CA GLY A 429 -26.96 27.08 -8.50
C GLY A 429 -25.50 27.35 -8.19
N GLY A 430 -24.69 27.42 -9.25
CA GLY A 430 -23.24 27.52 -9.17
C GLY A 430 -22.52 26.16 -9.32
N LYS A 431 -21.25 26.24 -9.65
CA LYS A 431 -20.40 25.08 -9.93
C LYS A 431 -19.23 25.06 -8.96
N LEU A 432 -18.80 23.86 -8.57
CA LEU A 432 -17.58 23.63 -7.78
C LEU A 432 -16.58 22.82 -8.61
N PRO A 433 -15.30 23.18 -8.59
CA PRO A 433 -14.24 22.37 -9.20
C PRO A 433 -14.02 21.09 -8.42
N GLY A 434 -13.35 20.13 -9.01
CA GLY A 434 -13.12 18.84 -8.38
C GLY A 434 -14.42 18.04 -8.29
N GLY A 435 -15.23 18.06 -9.35
CA GLY A 435 -16.54 17.41 -9.38
C GLY A 435 -16.48 15.93 -9.04
N HIS A 436 -15.41 15.25 -9.43
CA HIS A 436 -15.17 13.84 -9.11
C HIS A 436 -14.62 13.63 -7.69
N TRP A 437 -13.91 14.61 -7.15
CA TRP A 437 -13.34 14.56 -5.80
C TRP A 437 -14.42 14.72 -4.71
N HIS A 438 -15.38 15.60 -4.93
CA HIS A 438 -16.34 15.97 -3.89
C HIS A 438 -17.30 14.87 -3.43
N PRO A 439 -17.73 13.89 -4.27
CA PRO A 439 -18.52 12.78 -3.78
C PRO A 439 -17.73 11.88 -2.82
N PHE A 440 -16.40 11.88 -2.93
CA PHE A 440 -15.52 11.10 -2.07
C PHE A 440 -15.18 11.86 -0.80
N GLN A 441 -15.19 11.15 0.31
CA GLN A 441 -14.68 11.65 1.58
C GLN A 441 -13.17 11.44 1.60
N VAL A 442 -12.43 12.32 0.92
CA VAL A 442 -10.97 12.25 0.85
C VAL A 442 -10.37 12.69 2.18
N ILE A 443 -9.58 11.83 2.81
CA ILE A 443 -8.87 12.11 4.06
C ILE A 443 -7.50 12.69 3.76
N GLN A 444 -6.79 12.10 2.80
CA GLN A 444 -5.41 12.46 2.43
C GLN A 444 -5.16 12.10 0.97
N ALA A 445 -4.40 12.95 0.27
CA ALA A 445 -3.86 12.62 -1.04
C ALA A 445 -2.38 13.02 -1.12
N GLY A 446 -1.61 12.19 -1.80
CA GLY A 446 -0.20 12.39 -2.04
C GLY A 446 0.68 12.45 -0.78
N LEU A 447 1.89 12.94 -0.96
CA LEU A 447 2.94 13.02 0.06
C LEU A 447 3.11 14.45 0.55
N PRO A 448 2.91 14.75 1.86
CA PRO A 448 3.28 16.04 2.42
C PRO A 448 4.78 16.30 2.24
N SER A 449 5.14 17.28 1.43
CA SER A 449 6.52 17.47 0.92
C SER A 449 7.18 18.74 1.40
N TRP A 450 6.41 19.79 1.68
CA TRP A 450 6.91 21.04 2.27
C TRP A 450 6.12 21.50 3.48
N ASP A 451 6.83 22.01 4.47
CA ASP A 451 6.26 22.78 5.57
C ASP A 451 6.14 24.25 5.16
N MET A 452 5.02 24.87 5.55
CA MET A 452 4.74 26.29 5.34
C MET A 452 4.48 26.98 6.68
N ARG A 453 4.85 28.27 6.80
CA ARG A 453 4.53 29.09 7.95
C ARG A 453 4.08 30.47 7.49
N LYS A 454 2.89 30.88 7.92
CA LYS A 454 2.31 32.18 7.54
C LYS A 454 2.32 32.43 6.01
N GLY A 455 2.00 31.39 5.23
CA GLY A 455 1.97 31.46 3.76
C GLY A 455 3.33 31.41 3.06
N ARG A 456 4.45 31.27 3.78
CA ARG A 456 5.80 31.16 3.21
C ARG A 456 6.33 29.74 3.33
N LEU A 457 7.05 29.29 2.31
CA LEU A 457 7.79 28.04 2.36
C LEU A 457 8.85 28.09 3.45
N GLN A 458 9.07 26.97 4.12
CA GLN A 458 10.09 26.86 5.16
C GLN A 458 11.19 25.87 4.75
N ARG A 459 10.79 24.65 4.40
CA ARG A 459 11.73 23.56 4.08
C ARG A 459 11.00 22.35 3.54
N PRO A 460 11.72 21.44 2.84
CA PRO A 460 11.24 20.09 2.58
C PRO A 460 10.97 19.33 3.88
N THR A 461 9.95 18.51 3.91
CA THR A 461 9.68 17.61 5.05
C THR A 461 10.64 16.43 5.03
N SER A 462 10.92 15.83 6.18
CA SER A 462 11.71 14.59 6.25
C SER A 462 11.08 13.42 5.50
N LYS A 463 9.76 13.43 5.31
CA LYS A 463 9.04 12.41 4.53
C LYS A 463 9.17 12.64 3.02
N GLY A 464 9.21 13.90 2.59
CA GLY A 464 9.31 14.28 1.18
C GLY A 464 10.74 14.28 0.63
N ILE A 465 11.76 14.35 1.49
CA ILE A 465 13.13 14.58 1.05
C ILE A 465 13.68 13.51 0.11
N HIS A 466 13.29 12.24 0.27
CA HIS A 466 13.73 11.17 -0.61
C HIS A 466 13.23 11.33 -2.06
N LEU A 467 12.05 11.94 -2.24
CA LEU A 467 11.49 12.30 -3.53
C LEU A 467 12.11 13.58 -4.06
N LEU A 468 12.19 14.60 -3.19
CA LEU A 468 12.57 15.95 -3.59
C LEU A 468 14.08 16.12 -3.76
N GLY A 469 14.89 15.44 -2.95
CA GLY A 469 16.34 15.61 -2.92
C GLY A 469 16.98 15.64 -4.32
N PRO A 470 16.75 14.65 -5.20
CA PRO A 470 17.29 14.65 -6.54
C PRO A 470 16.80 15.81 -7.42
N MET A 471 15.68 16.44 -7.07
CA MET A 471 15.06 17.54 -7.84
C MET A 471 15.52 18.93 -7.38
N LEU A 472 16.01 19.03 -6.13
CA LEU A 472 16.45 20.30 -5.55
C LEU A 472 17.64 20.87 -6.32
N ARG A 473 17.60 22.18 -6.61
CA ARG A 473 18.71 22.92 -7.24
C ARG A 473 19.31 23.99 -6.32
N ASN A 474 18.51 24.50 -5.37
CA ASN A 474 18.89 25.55 -4.45
C ASN A 474 18.89 25.02 -3.02
N HIS A 475 19.65 25.65 -2.12
CA HIS A 475 19.78 25.29 -0.70
C HIS A 475 20.28 23.84 -0.48
N VAL A 476 21.05 23.31 -1.44
CA VAL A 476 21.71 22.00 -1.36
C VAL A 476 23.21 22.20 -1.23
N HIS A 477 23.81 21.61 -0.23
CA HIS A 477 25.23 21.73 0.07
C HIS A 477 25.88 20.35 0.22
N GLU A 478 26.98 20.15 -0.49
CA GLU A 478 27.79 18.93 -0.31
C GLU A 478 28.42 18.93 1.08
N THR A 479 28.43 17.76 1.71
CA THR A 479 28.98 17.59 3.06
C THR A 479 29.88 16.36 3.15
N THR A 480 30.54 16.18 4.28
CA THR A 480 31.44 15.06 4.53
C THR A 480 30.87 14.09 5.56
N ALA A 481 31.28 12.81 5.44
CA ALA A 481 30.95 11.80 6.43
C ALA A 481 31.43 12.19 7.84
N LYS A 482 32.60 12.85 7.93
CA LYS A 482 33.16 13.34 9.20
C LYS A 482 32.22 14.33 9.88
N LEU A 483 31.81 15.37 9.17
CA LEU A 483 30.93 16.41 9.74
C LEU A 483 29.59 15.83 10.18
N LEU A 484 28.95 14.99 9.35
CA LEU A 484 27.68 14.35 9.72
C LEU A 484 27.85 13.40 10.93
N SER A 485 28.97 12.69 11.05
CA SER A 485 29.29 11.86 12.22
C SER A 485 29.40 12.71 13.50
N GLU A 486 30.11 13.83 13.42
CA GLU A 486 30.23 14.77 14.54
C GLU A 486 28.86 15.37 14.93
N MET A 487 28.05 15.75 13.94
CA MET A 487 26.71 16.27 14.18
C MET A 487 25.76 15.24 14.82
N LEU A 488 25.89 13.97 14.47
CA LEU A 488 25.10 12.89 15.08
C LEU A 488 25.50 12.63 16.53
N LEU A 489 26.81 12.66 16.84
CA LEU A 489 27.36 12.30 18.15
C LEU A 489 27.41 13.48 19.14
N LYS A 490 27.75 14.68 18.67
CA LYS A 490 28.02 15.84 19.51
C LYS A 490 27.02 16.99 19.37
N GLY A 491 26.07 16.85 18.40
CA GLY A 491 25.23 17.97 18.01
C GLY A 491 25.87 18.85 16.94
N GLY A 492 25.11 19.83 16.43
CA GLY A 492 25.56 20.67 15.32
C GLY A 492 26.63 21.68 15.73
N PRO A 493 27.63 21.98 14.87
CA PRO A 493 28.63 22.99 15.08
C PRO A 493 28.02 24.42 15.08
N LEU A 494 28.77 25.40 15.56
CA LEU A 494 28.46 26.82 15.31
C LEU A 494 28.47 27.08 13.80
N ILE A 495 27.66 28.02 13.34
CA ILE A 495 27.54 28.26 11.89
C ILE A 495 28.87 28.68 11.26
N GLU A 496 29.69 29.44 11.97
CA GLU A 496 31.01 29.83 11.51
C GLU A 496 31.96 28.64 11.32
N GLU A 497 31.88 27.65 12.21
CA GLU A 497 32.61 26.38 12.09
C GLU A 497 32.08 25.54 10.91
N ALA A 498 30.77 25.54 10.75
CA ALA A 498 30.14 24.82 9.62
C ALA A 498 30.51 25.43 8.26
N ILE A 499 30.60 26.76 8.15
CA ILE A 499 31.05 27.47 6.94
C ILE A 499 32.51 27.12 6.60
N ALA A 500 33.36 26.97 7.62
CA ALA A 500 34.75 26.55 7.38
C ALA A 500 34.86 25.14 6.77
N GLU A 501 33.94 24.23 7.10
CA GLU A 501 33.86 22.88 6.53
C GLU A 501 33.05 22.83 5.21
N ILE A 502 32.03 23.68 5.07
CA ILE A 502 31.13 23.79 3.91
C ILE A 502 31.06 25.25 3.46
N PRO A 503 32.03 25.75 2.65
CA PRO A 503 32.07 27.16 2.23
C PRO A 503 30.83 27.62 1.47
N SER A 504 30.09 26.73 0.82
CA SER A 504 28.84 27.06 0.12
C SER A 504 27.69 27.48 1.05
N LEU A 505 27.83 27.31 2.37
CA LEU A 505 26.90 27.88 3.39
C LEU A 505 27.08 29.39 3.59
N GLU A 506 28.18 29.98 3.07
CA GLU A 506 28.40 31.43 3.14
C GLU A 506 27.31 32.15 2.32
N GLY A 507 26.54 32.99 2.98
CA GLY A 507 25.39 33.68 2.36
C GLY A 507 24.02 33.08 2.65
N GLU A 508 23.92 31.87 3.23
CA GLU A 508 22.65 31.37 3.74
C GLU A 508 22.18 32.23 4.92
N ARG A 509 21.00 32.86 4.77
CA ARG A 509 20.47 33.84 5.73
C ARG A 509 19.70 33.21 6.91
N GLY A 510 19.87 31.90 7.11
CA GLY A 510 19.11 31.11 8.07
C GLY A 510 17.87 30.48 7.43
N GLY A 511 17.47 29.32 7.95
CA GLY A 511 16.34 28.56 7.42
C GLY A 511 16.67 27.11 7.12
N GLY A 512 15.77 26.45 6.39
CA GLY A 512 15.95 25.06 5.99
C GLY A 512 16.91 24.95 4.81
N ILE A 513 17.82 23.99 4.90
CA ILE A 513 18.72 23.56 3.83
C ILE A 513 18.73 22.03 3.73
N VAL A 514 19.41 21.52 2.72
CA VAL A 514 19.66 20.08 2.57
C VAL A 514 21.14 19.82 2.40
N LEU A 515 21.70 18.97 3.25
CA LEU A 515 23.07 18.47 3.11
C LEU A 515 23.04 17.21 2.23
N ARG A 516 23.94 17.12 1.26
CA ARG A 516 24.08 15.97 0.37
C ARG A 516 25.37 15.24 0.69
N LEU A 517 25.28 13.93 0.92
CA LEU A 517 26.43 13.04 1.12
C LEU A 517 26.34 11.85 0.16
N GLU A 518 27.41 11.60 -0.58
CA GLU A 518 27.62 10.35 -1.31
C GLU A 518 28.36 9.36 -0.40
N GLN A 519 27.72 8.25 -0.06
CA GLN A 519 28.28 7.23 0.83
C GLN A 519 27.76 5.84 0.43
N ASP A 520 28.67 4.84 0.31
CA ASP A 520 28.29 3.44 0.05
C ASP A 520 27.38 3.23 -1.18
N ASP A 521 27.70 3.83 -2.31
CA ASP A 521 26.89 3.84 -3.55
C ASP A 521 25.46 4.38 -3.37
N SER A 522 25.24 5.22 -2.37
CA SER A 522 23.96 5.85 -2.06
C SER A 522 24.12 7.33 -1.81
N THR A 523 23.15 8.11 -2.28
CA THR A 523 23.06 9.55 -1.99
C THR A 523 22.16 9.76 -0.77
N TRP A 524 22.69 10.40 0.26
CA TRP A 524 21.96 10.77 1.47
C TRP A 524 21.56 12.26 1.40
N TRP A 525 20.26 12.50 1.42
CA TRP A 525 19.66 13.82 1.47
C TRP A 525 19.24 14.13 2.90
N VAL A 526 19.97 15.01 3.56
CA VAL A 526 19.87 15.25 5.00
C VAL A 526 19.32 16.65 5.26
N PRO A 527 18.02 16.81 5.59
CA PRO A 527 17.46 18.09 5.95
C PRO A 527 18.18 18.67 7.19
N ALA A 528 18.55 19.94 7.11
CA ALA A 528 19.19 20.66 8.19
C ALA A 528 18.60 22.07 8.34
N TRP A 529 18.90 22.72 9.42
CA TRP A 529 18.50 24.09 9.74
C TRP A 529 19.71 24.94 10.04
N VAL A 530 19.83 26.06 9.34
CA VAL A 530 20.83 27.09 9.59
C VAL A 530 20.28 28.10 10.60
N GLY A 531 20.91 28.16 11.76
CA GLY A 531 20.64 29.10 12.83
C GLY A 531 21.96 29.61 13.40
N GLN A 532 22.06 29.78 14.73
CA GLN A 532 23.35 29.99 15.41
C GLN A 532 24.24 28.75 15.29
N ARG A 533 23.61 27.60 15.15
CA ARG A 533 24.22 26.30 14.86
C ARG A 533 23.59 25.68 13.65
N LEU A 534 24.37 24.85 12.95
CA LEU A 534 23.85 23.96 11.90
C LEU A 534 23.25 22.71 12.57
N THR A 535 21.94 22.48 12.44
CA THR A 535 21.23 21.43 13.17
C THR A 535 20.56 20.43 12.22
N LEU A 536 20.73 19.13 12.44
CA LEU A 536 20.06 18.07 11.67
C LEU A 536 18.56 18.03 11.99
N MET A 537 17.75 17.99 10.94
CA MET A 537 16.28 17.91 11.03
C MET A 537 15.78 16.52 10.65
N LEU A 538 16.38 15.49 11.23
CA LEU A 538 16.08 14.08 10.96
C LEU A 538 15.25 13.47 12.11
N PRO A 539 14.22 12.68 11.80
CA PRO A 539 13.59 11.79 12.77
C PRO A 539 14.55 10.66 13.20
N ASP A 540 14.26 10.04 14.35
CA ASP A 540 15.15 9.05 14.96
C ASP A 540 15.52 7.89 14.02
N GLY A 541 14.55 7.36 13.26
CA GLY A 541 14.82 6.30 12.28
C GLY A 541 15.84 6.71 11.21
N GLU A 542 15.73 7.93 10.66
CA GLU A 542 16.70 8.43 9.66
C GLU A 542 18.07 8.73 10.32
N ARG A 543 18.09 9.24 11.54
CA ARG A 543 19.34 9.42 12.31
C ARG A 543 20.05 8.09 12.53
N HIS A 544 19.30 7.05 12.94
CA HIS A 544 19.85 5.71 13.14
C HIS A 544 20.44 5.15 11.85
N LEU A 545 19.70 5.22 10.73
CA LEU A 545 20.18 4.69 9.44
C LEU A 545 21.39 5.46 8.90
N LEU A 546 21.42 6.77 9.05
CA LEU A 546 22.58 7.58 8.69
C LEU A 546 23.79 7.18 9.54
N GLY A 547 23.62 6.97 10.86
CA GLY A 547 24.67 6.47 11.74
C GLY A 547 25.21 5.10 11.29
N VAL A 548 24.32 4.15 10.95
CA VAL A 548 24.71 2.84 10.40
C VAL A 548 25.49 2.98 9.09
N ALA A 549 25.07 3.89 8.19
CA ALA A 549 25.80 4.14 6.94
C ALA A 549 27.18 4.76 7.16
N LEU A 550 27.34 5.55 8.23
CA LEU A 550 28.60 6.16 8.63
C LEU A 550 29.48 5.24 9.52
N GLY A 551 29.02 4.01 9.80
CA GLY A 551 29.75 3.06 10.65
C GLY A 551 29.79 3.44 12.14
N LEU A 552 28.80 4.21 12.61
CA LEU A 552 28.71 4.65 14.01
C LEU A 552 27.88 3.66 14.84
N GLU A 553 28.35 3.38 16.05
CA GLU A 553 27.55 2.74 17.08
C GLU A 553 26.72 3.84 17.78
N LEU A 554 25.47 3.99 17.40
CA LEU A 554 24.56 4.91 18.09
C LEU A 554 23.84 4.15 19.20
N GLU A 555 23.82 4.73 20.41
CA GLU A 555 22.99 4.20 21.50
C GLU A 555 21.52 4.16 21.05
N SER A 556 20.86 2.99 21.26
CA SER A 556 19.51 2.67 20.84
C SER A 556 18.43 3.39 21.66
#